data_3267f1f31992a013811d2222342a2949
#
_entry.id   3267f1f31992a013811d2222342a2949
#
_cell.length_a   1.000
_cell.length_b   1.000
_cell.length_c   1.000
_cell.angle_alpha   90.00
_cell.angle_beta   90.00
_cell.angle_gamma   90.00
#
_symmetry.space_group_name_H-M   'P 1'
#
loop_
_entity.id
_entity.type
_entity.pdbx_description
1 polymer ?
#
loop_
_entity_poly.entity_id
_entity_poly.type
_entity_poly.pdbx_seq_one_letter_code
_entity_poly.pdbx_strand_id
1 'polypeptide(L)'
;MKKQLLGTLLIFVFLLTMTGCSAVNAARKLDAVEEMVEIKLDAAREHMEDVLRDAAAPPPAEGSQILTGEQALQIALDNLGFTADQVTRIRTEYEVDDGVPEYEISFYREGWEYELEIHGENGKILSYDKDHKYD
;
A
#
# COMPACT_ATOMS: atom_id res chain seq x y z
N MET A 1 -33.10 36.99 38.69
CA MET A 1 -32.02 36.19 38.07
C MET A 1 -32.54 35.00 37.24
N LYS A 2 -33.70 34.37 37.54
CA LYS A 2 -34.23 33.22 36.76
C LYS A 2 -34.70 33.55 35.31
N LYS A 3 -35.09 34.77 35.01
CA LYS A 3 -35.61 35.18 33.69
C LYS A 3 -34.49 35.46 32.67
N GLN A 4 -33.28 35.77 33.11
CA GLN A 4 -32.13 35.95 32.24
C GLN A 4 -31.56 34.64 31.75
N LEU A 5 -31.63 33.57 32.56
CA LEU A 5 -31.14 32.23 32.21
C LEU A 5 -31.99 31.56 31.12
N LEU A 6 -33.31 31.84 31.10
CA LEU A 6 -34.22 31.26 30.12
C LEU A 6 -33.99 31.87 28.70
N GLY A 7 -33.65 33.17 28.63
CA GLY A 7 -33.38 33.86 27.36
C GLY A 7 -32.09 33.37 26.71
N THR A 8 -31.06 33.17 27.50
CA THR A 8 -29.75 32.65 26.99
C THR A 8 -29.82 31.20 26.55
N LEU A 9 -30.62 30.37 27.23
CA LEU A 9 -30.86 28.98 26.86
C LEU A 9 -31.60 28.86 25.53
N LEU A 10 -32.59 29.73 25.27
CA LEU A 10 -33.40 29.72 24.06
C LEU A 10 -32.60 30.18 22.84
N ILE A 11 -31.70 31.16 23.01
CA ILE A 11 -30.77 31.60 21.94
C ILE A 11 -29.76 30.50 21.61
N PHE A 12 -29.29 29.75 22.63
CA PHE A 12 -28.32 28.66 22.41
C PHE A 12 -28.97 27.47 21.67
N VAL A 13 -30.22 27.14 21.99
CA VAL A 13 -30.98 26.10 21.28
C VAL A 13 -31.28 26.52 19.83
N PHE A 14 -31.60 27.80 19.60
CA PHE A 14 -31.88 28.32 18.26
C PHE A 14 -30.61 28.38 17.38
N LEU A 15 -29.45 28.69 17.97
CA LEU A 15 -28.15 28.63 17.28
C LEU A 15 -27.75 27.21 16.92
N LEU A 16 -28.06 26.20 17.77
CA LEU A 16 -27.79 24.79 17.44
C LEU A 16 -28.66 24.25 16.30
N THR A 17 -29.90 24.76 16.15
CA THR A 17 -30.80 24.31 15.07
C THR A 17 -30.46 24.89 13.71
N MET A 18 -29.81 26.07 13.66
CA MET A 18 -29.41 26.68 12.38
C MET A 18 -28.11 26.14 11.81
N THR A 19 -27.24 25.52 12.65
CA THR A 19 -26.00 24.85 12.20
C THR A 19 -26.24 23.40 11.75
N GLY A 20 -27.44 22.85 11.97
CA GLY A 20 -27.75 21.45 11.66
C GLY A 20 -27.73 21.06 10.17
N CYS A 21 -27.99 22.02 9.27
CA CYS A 21 -27.97 21.70 7.83
C CYS A 21 -26.58 21.59 7.22
N SER A 22 -25.57 22.24 7.81
CA SER A 22 -24.19 22.18 7.30
C SER A 22 -23.42 20.97 7.81
N ALA A 23 -23.70 20.53 9.06
CA ALA A 23 -23.05 19.39 9.69
C ALA A 23 -23.47 18.04 9.06
N VAL A 24 -24.73 17.91 8.66
CA VAL A 24 -25.25 16.69 8.02
C VAL A 24 -24.62 16.46 6.64
N ASN A 25 -24.35 17.56 5.89
CA ASN A 25 -23.66 17.46 4.59
C ASN A 25 -22.18 17.19 4.73
N ALA A 26 -21.54 17.65 5.80
CA ALA A 26 -20.13 17.35 6.09
C ALA A 26 -19.96 15.89 6.53
N ALA A 27 -20.85 15.36 7.37
CA ALA A 27 -20.83 13.96 7.78
C ALA A 27 -21.06 13.01 6.59
N ARG A 28 -22.01 13.27 5.72
CA ARG A 28 -22.23 12.46 4.50
C ARG A 28 -21.06 12.50 3.52
N LYS A 29 -20.28 13.58 3.51
CA LYS A 29 -19.07 13.69 2.68
C LYS A 29 -17.90 12.90 3.27
N LEU A 30 -17.82 12.79 4.58
CA LEU A 30 -16.84 11.98 5.28
C LEU A 30 -17.13 10.49 5.10
N ASP A 31 -18.39 10.06 5.27
CA ASP A 31 -18.80 8.66 5.04
C ASP A 31 -18.51 8.22 3.59
N ALA A 32 -18.75 9.08 2.60
CA ALA A 32 -18.46 8.78 1.20
C ALA A 32 -16.95 8.71 0.89
N VAL A 33 -16.13 9.42 1.65
CA VAL A 33 -14.66 9.37 1.50
C VAL A 33 -14.09 8.12 2.17
N GLU A 34 -14.61 7.74 3.34
CA GLU A 34 -14.23 6.49 4.02
C GLU A 34 -14.57 5.27 3.16
N GLU A 35 -15.79 5.20 2.62
CA GLU A 35 -16.23 4.13 1.72
C GLU A 35 -15.37 4.06 0.44
N MET A 36 -14.98 5.21 -0.12
CA MET A 36 -14.13 5.25 -1.31
C MET A 36 -12.67 4.86 -1.01
N VAL A 37 -12.18 5.14 0.18
CA VAL A 37 -10.83 4.73 0.63
C VAL A 37 -10.80 3.22 0.89
N GLU A 38 -11.82 2.64 1.52
CA GLU A 38 -11.92 1.20 1.73
C GLU A 38 -12.00 0.43 0.41
N ILE A 39 -12.80 0.89 -0.56
CA ILE A 39 -12.90 0.27 -1.89
C ILE A 39 -11.56 0.32 -2.64
N LYS A 40 -10.80 1.42 -2.53
CA LYS A 40 -9.47 1.53 -3.14
C LYS A 40 -8.43 0.65 -2.45
N LEU A 41 -8.54 0.50 -1.13
CA LEU A 41 -7.64 -0.33 -0.35
C LEU A 41 -7.89 -1.82 -0.66
N ASP A 42 -9.15 -2.24 -0.76
CA ASP A 42 -9.52 -3.60 -1.11
C ASP A 42 -9.14 -3.94 -2.56
N ALA A 43 -9.35 -3.02 -3.51
CA ALA A 43 -8.93 -3.21 -4.89
C ALA A 43 -7.40 -3.27 -5.05
N ALA A 44 -6.66 -2.50 -4.26
CA ALA A 44 -5.20 -2.56 -4.23
C ALA A 44 -4.72 -3.88 -3.62
N ARG A 45 -5.43 -4.39 -2.62
CA ARG A 45 -5.13 -5.66 -1.95
C ARG A 45 -5.42 -6.85 -2.87
N GLU A 46 -6.56 -6.88 -3.55
CA GLU A 46 -6.88 -7.91 -4.54
C GLU A 46 -5.88 -7.94 -5.69
N HIS A 47 -5.45 -6.77 -6.16
CA HIS A 47 -4.44 -6.67 -7.22
C HIS A 47 -3.06 -7.17 -6.76
N MET A 48 -2.71 -6.92 -5.50
CA MET A 48 -1.48 -7.40 -4.88
C MET A 48 -1.51 -8.92 -4.65
N GLU A 49 -2.66 -9.48 -4.24
CA GLU A 49 -2.84 -10.93 -4.09
C GLU A 49 -2.83 -11.66 -5.44
N ASP A 50 -3.29 -11.04 -6.52
CA ASP A 50 -3.30 -11.63 -7.87
C ASP A 50 -1.89 -11.63 -8.49
N VAL A 51 -1.10 -10.58 -8.24
CA VAL A 51 0.31 -10.48 -8.65
C VAL A 51 1.18 -11.49 -7.90
N LEU A 52 0.91 -11.70 -6.60
CA LEU A 52 1.60 -12.70 -5.77
C LEU A 52 1.20 -14.15 -6.13
N ARG A 53 0.02 -14.35 -6.73
CA ARG A 53 -0.44 -15.68 -7.13
C ARG A 53 0.17 -16.15 -8.45
N ASP A 54 0.58 -15.24 -9.32
CA ASP A 54 1.24 -15.55 -10.59
C ASP A 54 2.77 -15.76 -10.40
N ALA A 55 3.33 -15.27 -9.28
CA ALA A 55 4.67 -15.62 -8.83
C ALA A 55 4.61 -17.02 -8.18
N ALA A 56 4.64 -18.06 -9.01
CA ALA A 56 4.60 -19.47 -8.57
C ALA A 56 5.92 -19.91 -7.95
N ALA A 57 6.38 -19.20 -6.92
CA ALA A 57 7.39 -19.74 -6.01
C ALA A 57 6.65 -20.52 -4.92
N PRO A 58 6.96 -21.80 -4.66
CA PRO A 58 6.40 -22.52 -3.52
C PRO A 58 6.76 -21.74 -2.24
N PRO A 59 5.82 -21.62 -1.28
CA PRO A 59 6.15 -21.01 -0.01
C PRO A 59 7.34 -21.75 0.61
N PRO A 60 8.33 -21.04 1.18
CA PRO A 60 9.46 -21.70 1.83
C PRO A 60 8.94 -22.66 2.90
N ALA A 61 9.48 -23.86 2.94
CA ALA A 61 9.10 -24.87 3.91
C ALA A 61 9.24 -24.30 5.33
N GLU A 62 8.24 -24.55 6.18
CA GLU A 62 8.26 -24.12 7.59
C GLU A 62 9.57 -24.59 8.25
N GLY A 63 10.43 -23.65 8.62
CA GLY A 63 11.75 -23.91 9.23
C GLY A 63 12.96 -23.34 8.49
N SER A 64 12.83 -22.89 7.26
CA SER A 64 13.90 -22.15 6.58
C SER A 64 13.83 -20.65 6.94
N GLN A 65 14.96 -20.06 7.24
CA GLN A 65 15.07 -18.60 7.47
C GLN A 65 15.05 -17.81 6.14
N ILE A 66 14.46 -18.38 5.09
CA ILE A 66 14.35 -17.77 3.79
C ILE A 66 13.22 -16.72 3.82
N LEU A 67 13.49 -15.56 3.28
CA LEU A 67 12.51 -14.49 3.10
C LEU A 67 11.33 -14.98 2.24
N THR A 68 10.18 -14.35 2.41
CA THR A 68 9.07 -14.48 1.46
C THR A 68 9.28 -13.53 0.28
N GLY A 69 8.65 -13.80 -0.86
CA GLY A 69 8.69 -12.89 -2.02
C GLY A 69 8.16 -11.48 -1.69
N GLU A 70 7.17 -11.40 -0.81
CA GLU A 70 6.65 -10.11 -0.32
C GLU A 70 7.70 -9.33 0.50
N GLN A 71 8.45 -10.02 1.35
CA GLN A 71 9.54 -9.39 2.10
C GLN A 71 10.67 -8.94 1.17
N ALA A 72 11.02 -9.72 0.17
CA ALA A 72 12.01 -9.36 -0.83
C ALA A 72 11.56 -8.14 -1.66
N LEU A 73 10.30 -8.13 -2.11
CA LEU A 73 9.72 -6.97 -2.79
C LEU A 73 9.76 -5.71 -1.92
N GLN A 74 9.40 -5.82 -0.65
CA GLN A 74 9.44 -4.68 0.27
C GLN A 74 10.86 -4.13 0.42
N ILE A 75 11.87 -5.01 0.53
CA ILE A 75 13.28 -4.61 0.56
C ILE A 75 13.69 -3.86 -0.73
N ALA A 76 13.26 -4.34 -1.90
CA ALA A 76 13.53 -3.68 -3.17
C ALA A 76 12.94 -2.27 -3.22
N LEU A 77 11.68 -2.13 -2.84
CA LEU A 77 10.96 -0.85 -2.83
C LEU A 77 11.59 0.13 -1.82
N ASP A 78 11.87 -0.31 -0.61
CA ASP A 78 12.47 0.50 0.45
C ASP A 78 13.86 1.01 0.05
N ASN A 79 14.66 0.17 -0.61
CA ASN A 79 15.98 0.57 -1.08
C ASN A 79 15.94 1.72 -2.08
N LEU A 80 14.92 1.74 -2.94
CA LEU A 80 14.72 2.78 -3.95
C LEU A 80 13.86 3.95 -3.47
N GLY A 81 13.30 3.87 -2.26
CA GLY A 81 12.40 4.87 -1.71
C GLY A 81 11.05 4.93 -2.42
N PHE A 82 10.57 3.80 -2.94
CA PHE A 82 9.29 3.67 -3.62
C PHE A 82 8.27 2.97 -2.72
N THR A 83 6.99 3.21 -3.04
CA THR A 83 5.87 2.49 -2.46
C THR A 83 5.17 1.66 -3.55
N ALA A 84 4.48 0.60 -3.19
CA ALA A 84 3.86 -0.33 -4.13
C ALA A 84 2.86 0.35 -5.09
N ASP A 85 2.19 1.40 -4.64
CA ASP A 85 1.27 2.21 -5.45
C ASP A 85 1.95 3.11 -6.49
N GLN A 86 3.27 3.31 -6.38
CA GLN A 86 4.07 4.11 -7.32
C GLN A 86 4.67 3.30 -8.46
N VAL A 87 4.59 1.97 -8.38
CA VAL A 87 5.17 1.05 -9.35
C VAL A 87 4.09 0.21 -10.03
N THR A 88 4.40 -0.37 -11.18
CA THR A 88 3.48 -1.21 -11.96
C THR A 88 4.22 -2.44 -12.49
N ARG A 89 3.47 -3.49 -12.87
CA ARG A 89 4.01 -4.72 -13.45
C ARG A 89 5.07 -5.36 -12.55
N ILE A 90 4.77 -5.45 -11.27
CA ILE A 90 5.64 -6.10 -10.29
C ILE A 90 5.72 -7.59 -10.63
N ARG A 91 6.95 -8.11 -10.66
CA ARG A 91 7.26 -9.53 -10.80
C ARG A 91 8.24 -9.91 -9.71
N THR A 92 8.02 -11.05 -9.10
CA THR A 92 8.89 -11.62 -8.07
C THR A 92 9.12 -13.07 -8.39
N GLU A 93 10.37 -13.45 -8.66
CA GLU A 93 10.76 -14.83 -8.93
C GLU A 93 11.74 -15.31 -7.86
N TYR A 94 11.57 -16.56 -7.45
CA TYR A 94 12.51 -17.22 -6.53
C TYR A 94 13.33 -18.22 -7.32
N GLU A 95 14.63 -18.15 -7.14
CA GLU A 95 15.56 -19.11 -7.74
C GLU A 95 16.68 -19.49 -6.77
N VAL A 96 17.45 -20.49 -7.15
CA VAL A 96 18.65 -20.91 -6.41
C VAL A 96 19.81 -20.91 -7.41
N ASP A 97 20.69 -19.93 -7.31
CA ASP A 97 21.89 -19.85 -8.12
C ASP A 97 23.12 -20.28 -7.32
N ASP A 98 23.89 -21.25 -7.83
CA ASP A 98 25.06 -21.83 -7.17
C ASP A 98 24.82 -22.25 -5.70
N GLY A 99 23.58 -22.63 -5.37
CA GLY A 99 23.18 -23.03 -4.02
C GLY A 99 22.78 -21.87 -3.10
N VAL A 100 22.73 -20.66 -3.59
CA VAL A 100 22.27 -19.45 -2.89
C VAL A 100 20.82 -19.20 -3.26
N PRO A 101 19.89 -19.13 -2.27
CA PRO A 101 18.52 -18.75 -2.54
C PRO A 101 18.44 -17.24 -2.85
N GLU A 102 17.77 -16.88 -3.93
CA GLU A 102 17.67 -15.50 -4.42
C GLU A 102 16.27 -15.16 -4.87
N TYR A 103 15.93 -13.90 -4.81
CA TYR A 103 14.72 -13.33 -5.39
C TYR A 103 15.10 -12.33 -6.47
N GLU A 104 14.63 -12.55 -7.69
CA GLU A 104 14.62 -11.57 -8.75
C GLU A 104 13.31 -10.76 -8.65
N ILE A 105 13.45 -9.44 -8.50
CA ILE A 105 12.35 -8.50 -8.37
C ILE A 105 12.42 -7.54 -9.54
N SER A 106 11.37 -7.48 -10.37
CA SER A 106 11.27 -6.48 -11.42
C SER A 106 9.98 -5.69 -11.32
N PHE A 107 10.02 -4.40 -11.69
CA PHE A 107 8.85 -3.53 -11.76
C PHE A 107 9.12 -2.29 -12.62
N TYR A 108 8.05 -1.60 -12.99
CA TYR A 108 8.09 -0.41 -13.84
C TYR A 108 7.66 0.84 -13.07
N ARG A 109 8.37 1.95 -13.29
CA ARG A 109 7.98 3.28 -12.84
C ARG A 109 8.40 4.34 -13.84
N GLU A 110 7.45 5.19 -14.27
CA GLU A 110 7.73 6.36 -15.11
C GLU A 110 8.52 6.04 -16.40
N GLY A 111 8.27 4.88 -17.02
CA GLY A 111 8.95 4.44 -18.25
C GLY A 111 10.26 3.69 -18.02
N TRP A 112 10.70 3.57 -16.77
CA TRP A 112 11.88 2.80 -16.40
C TRP A 112 11.50 1.43 -15.88
N GLU A 113 12.28 0.43 -16.27
CA GLU A 113 12.31 -0.91 -15.67
C GLU A 113 13.40 -0.95 -14.62
N TYR A 114 13.06 -1.50 -13.47
CA TYR A 114 13.97 -1.73 -12.35
C TYR A 114 14.02 -3.21 -12.08
N GLU A 115 15.22 -3.74 -11.93
CA GLU A 115 15.50 -5.15 -11.65
C GLU A 115 16.48 -5.26 -10.50
N LEU A 116 16.14 -6.08 -9.49
CA LEU A 116 16.96 -6.30 -8.30
C LEU A 116 17.04 -7.79 -8.01
N GLU A 117 18.25 -8.28 -7.71
CA GLU A 117 18.45 -9.60 -7.12
C GLU A 117 18.68 -9.46 -5.62
N ILE A 118 17.94 -10.22 -4.84
CA ILE A 118 17.96 -10.14 -3.38
C ILE A 118 18.23 -11.52 -2.78
N HIS A 119 19.28 -11.61 -1.96
CA HIS A 119 19.64 -12.83 -1.26
C HIS A 119 18.48 -13.28 -0.35
N GLY A 120 17.98 -14.49 -0.57
CA GLY A 120 16.78 -15.03 0.03
C GLY A 120 16.83 -15.22 1.55
N GLU A 121 18.01 -15.34 2.16
CA GLU A 121 18.13 -15.54 3.60
C GLU A 121 18.33 -14.24 4.40
N ASN A 122 19.03 -13.27 3.84
CA ASN A 122 19.46 -12.10 4.60
C ASN A 122 19.00 -10.75 4.01
N GLY A 123 18.31 -10.77 2.86
CA GLY A 123 17.80 -9.56 2.21
C GLY A 123 18.86 -8.63 1.63
N LYS A 124 20.08 -9.11 1.48
CA LYS A 124 21.14 -8.30 0.85
C LYS A 124 20.85 -8.17 -0.64
N ILE A 125 20.90 -6.96 -1.17
CA ILE A 125 20.84 -6.73 -2.61
C ILE A 125 22.15 -7.21 -3.23
N LEU A 126 22.04 -8.12 -4.17
CA LEU A 126 23.15 -8.75 -4.89
C LEU A 126 23.43 -8.00 -6.18
N SER A 127 22.37 -7.61 -6.89
CA SER A 127 22.43 -6.92 -8.16
C SER A 127 21.34 -5.85 -8.24
N TYR A 128 21.57 -4.83 -9.04
CA TYR A 128 20.61 -3.78 -9.37
C TYR A 128 20.83 -3.31 -10.79
N ASP A 129 19.79 -3.33 -11.60
CA ASP A 129 19.78 -2.76 -12.95
C ASP A 129 18.60 -1.82 -13.15
N LYS A 130 18.74 -0.89 -14.10
CA LYS A 130 17.73 0.09 -14.45
C LYS A 130 17.80 0.44 -15.92
N ASP A 131 16.80 0.01 -16.67
CA ASP A 131 16.69 0.23 -18.09
C ASP A 131 15.53 1.12 -18.50
N HIS A 132 15.71 1.89 -19.57
CA HIS A 132 14.63 2.69 -20.15
C HIS A 132 13.94 1.92 -21.27
N LYS A 133 12.66 1.64 -21.16
CA LYS A 133 11.95 0.73 -22.08
C LYS A 133 11.65 1.28 -23.48
N TYR A 134 12.02 2.52 -23.77
CA TYR A 134 11.71 3.21 -25.03
C TYR A 134 12.97 3.81 -25.70
N ASP A 135 13.97 2.97 -25.93
CA ASP A 135 15.01 3.25 -26.92
C ASP A 135 14.86 2.34 -28.12
#